data_d36c339bb68225deb41025436fe4bf92
#
_entry.id   d36c339bb68225deb41025436fe4bf92
#
_cell.length_a   1.000
_cell.length_b   1.000
_cell.length_c   1.000
_cell.angle_alpha   90.00
_cell.angle_beta   90.00
_cell.angle_gamma   90.00
#
_symmetry.space_group_name_H-M   'P 1'
#
loop_
_entity.id
_entity.type
_entity.pdbx_description
1 polymer ?
#
loop_
_entity_poly.entity_id
_entity_poly.type
_entity_poly.pdbx_seq_one_letter_code
_entity_poly.pdbx_strand_id
1 'polypeptide(L)'
;MTLRLLLIVIVSSLLSAAALAGDPVPPREGLVDAFKEQKHFSPYAGRNFPTQVFWGDTHLHTELSMDAGAFGARLGPKDAYRFARGEEVTSSTGLQVKLSRPLDFLVVADHSDNMGFFPRLIAGDPQYLADPTGKRWYELIQKGGQDAVQVAVEVIEGFSQGTFPPALSSTPGTQAYRGAW
;
A
#
# COMPACT_ATOMS: atom_id res chain seq x y z
N MET A 1 -14.97 -53.73 13.60
CA MET A 1 -14.53 -52.34 13.80
C MET A 1 -13.89 -52.28 15.18
N THR A 2 -12.58 -52.06 15.26
CA THR A 2 -11.86 -52.15 16.52
C THR A 2 -12.13 -50.91 17.39
N LEU A 3 -12.11 -51.07 18.69
CA LEU A 3 -12.34 -49.98 19.68
C LEU A 3 -11.50 -48.74 19.42
N ARG A 4 -10.30 -48.89 18.82
CA ARG A 4 -9.42 -47.77 18.41
C ARG A 4 -10.01 -46.93 17.28
N LEU A 5 -10.70 -47.54 16.30
CA LEU A 5 -11.36 -46.80 15.22
C LEU A 5 -12.54 -45.98 15.74
N LEU A 6 -13.27 -46.52 16.69
CA LEU A 6 -14.40 -45.84 17.33
C LEU A 6 -13.93 -44.60 18.13
N LEU A 7 -12.79 -44.73 18.83
CA LEU A 7 -12.22 -43.62 19.61
C LEU A 7 -11.74 -42.50 18.68
N ILE A 8 -11.11 -42.80 17.54
CA ILE A 8 -10.64 -41.82 16.57
C ILE A 8 -11.83 -41.06 15.94
N VAL A 9 -12.92 -41.74 15.62
CA VAL A 9 -14.13 -41.10 15.08
C VAL A 9 -14.80 -40.17 16.10
N ILE A 10 -14.85 -40.56 17.38
CA ILE A 10 -15.42 -39.73 18.44
C ILE A 10 -14.55 -38.50 18.72
N VAL A 11 -13.23 -38.64 18.75
CA VAL A 11 -12.31 -37.49 18.93
C VAL A 11 -12.36 -36.54 17.73
N SER A 12 -12.45 -37.06 16.50
CA SER A 12 -12.56 -36.23 15.31
C SER A 12 -13.89 -35.46 15.26
N SER A 13 -14.99 -36.07 15.70
CA SER A 13 -16.29 -35.37 15.75
C SER A 13 -16.37 -34.32 16.85
N LEU A 14 -15.68 -34.51 17.98
CA LEU A 14 -15.58 -33.51 19.05
C LEU A 14 -14.70 -32.31 18.65
N LEU A 15 -13.60 -32.53 17.90
CA LEU A 15 -12.79 -31.44 17.35
C LEU A 15 -13.53 -30.64 16.26
N SER A 16 -14.36 -31.30 15.45
CA SER A 16 -15.17 -30.62 14.42
C SER A 16 -16.28 -29.76 15.02
N ALA A 17 -16.83 -30.13 16.19
CA ALA A 17 -17.82 -29.31 16.88
C ALA A 17 -17.24 -28.04 17.50
N ALA A 18 -15.95 -28.05 17.88
CA ALA A 18 -15.26 -26.87 18.40
C ALA A 18 -14.92 -25.84 17.31
N ALA A 19 -14.75 -26.29 16.06
CA ALA A 19 -14.47 -25.41 14.92
C ALA A 19 -15.69 -24.66 14.36
N LEU A 20 -16.89 -25.00 14.80
CA LEU A 20 -18.15 -24.33 14.43
C LEU A 20 -18.66 -23.34 15.49
N ALA A 21 -17.92 -23.14 16.59
CA ALA A 21 -18.19 -22.06 17.52
C ALA A 21 -17.80 -20.76 16.81
N GLY A 22 -18.75 -20.09 16.17
CA GLY A 22 -18.58 -18.72 15.69
C GLY A 22 -18.06 -17.83 16.81
N ASP A 23 -17.43 -16.71 16.46
CA ASP A 23 -17.00 -15.73 17.45
C ASP A 23 -18.11 -15.48 18.47
N PRO A 24 -17.82 -15.51 19.77
CA PRO A 24 -18.83 -15.34 20.79
C PRO A 24 -19.48 -13.96 20.60
N VAL A 25 -20.76 -13.97 20.19
CA VAL A 25 -21.52 -12.73 20.13
C VAL A 25 -21.57 -12.17 21.55
N PRO A 26 -21.12 -10.94 21.80
CA PRO A 26 -21.12 -10.35 23.12
C PRO A 26 -22.55 -10.40 23.70
N PRO A 27 -22.74 -10.64 25.02
CA PRO A 27 -24.05 -10.60 25.65
C PRO A 27 -24.76 -9.28 25.34
N ARG A 28 -26.06 -9.32 25.13
CA ARG A 28 -26.84 -8.13 24.76
C ARG A 28 -26.66 -6.98 25.77
N GLU A 29 -26.45 -7.29 27.03
CA GLU A 29 -26.14 -6.32 28.09
C GLU A 29 -24.79 -5.61 27.84
N GLY A 30 -23.77 -6.33 27.41
CA GLY A 30 -22.47 -5.75 27.03
C GLY A 30 -22.55 -4.85 25.79
N LEU A 31 -23.44 -5.18 24.84
CA LEU A 31 -23.70 -4.31 23.67
C LEU A 31 -24.44 -3.05 24.10
N VAL A 32 -25.43 -3.13 24.96
CA VAL A 32 -26.14 -1.94 25.47
C VAL A 32 -25.19 -1.01 26.21
N ASP A 33 -24.26 -1.54 27.02
CA ASP A 33 -23.26 -0.73 27.70
C ASP A 33 -22.22 -0.12 26.74
N ALA A 34 -21.88 -0.83 25.67
CA ALA A 34 -20.98 -0.31 24.63
C ALA A 34 -21.59 0.84 23.83
N PHE A 35 -22.93 0.86 23.68
CA PHE A 35 -23.69 1.84 22.90
C PHE A 35 -24.54 2.79 23.76
N LYS A 36 -24.20 2.97 25.06
CA LYS A 36 -24.85 3.99 25.88
C LYS A 36 -24.68 5.36 25.23
N GLU A 37 -25.76 6.16 25.16
CA GLU A 37 -25.83 7.49 24.53
C GLU A 37 -24.74 8.48 24.98
N GLN A 38 -24.09 8.21 26.11
CA GLN A 38 -23.02 9.08 26.65
C GLN A 38 -21.60 8.76 26.17
N LYS A 39 -21.40 7.67 25.40
CA LYS A 39 -20.08 7.39 24.81
C LYS A 39 -19.94 8.10 23.47
N HIS A 40 -19.24 9.22 23.49
CA HIS A 40 -18.82 9.90 22.28
C HIS A 40 -17.62 9.15 21.69
N PHE A 41 -17.80 8.47 20.53
CA PHE A 41 -16.74 7.75 19.82
C PHE A 41 -15.79 8.68 19.04
N SER A 42 -16.14 9.95 18.94
CA SER A 42 -15.35 10.97 18.27
C SER A 42 -15.23 12.19 19.20
N PRO A 43 -14.08 12.88 19.23
CA PRO A 43 -13.95 14.14 19.95
C PRO A 43 -14.93 15.21 19.46
N TYR A 44 -15.57 14.99 18.32
CA TYR A 44 -16.59 15.87 17.74
C TYR A 44 -18.03 15.40 17.98
N ALA A 45 -18.24 14.17 18.54
CA ALA A 45 -19.56 13.69 18.84
C ALA A 45 -20.22 14.58 19.91
N GLY A 46 -21.44 15.06 19.66
CA GLY A 46 -22.17 15.99 20.53
C GLY A 46 -21.75 17.45 20.39
N ARG A 47 -20.85 17.79 19.46
CA ARG A 47 -20.52 19.19 19.08
C ARG A 47 -21.24 19.57 17.78
N ASN A 48 -21.36 20.87 17.55
CA ASN A 48 -21.81 21.38 16.26
C ASN A 48 -20.86 20.90 15.16
N PHE A 49 -21.39 20.23 14.16
CA PHE A 49 -20.60 19.81 12.99
C PHE A 49 -20.03 21.04 12.27
N PRO A 50 -18.88 20.88 11.59
CA PRO A 50 -18.38 21.93 10.72
C PRO A 50 -19.47 22.34 9.73
N THR A 51 -19.68 23.64 9.55
CA THR A 51 -20.66 24.18 8.59
C THR A 51 -20.08 24.30 7.18
N GLN A 52 -18.82 23.92 6.99
CA GLN A 52 -18.12 23.98 5.72
C GLN A 52 -17.69 22.58 5.26
N VAL A 53 -17.59 22.39 3.96
CA VAL A 53 -17.04 21.19 3.33
C VAL A 53 -15.54 21.35 3.19
N PHE A 54 -14.80 20.28 3.54
CA PHE A 54 -13.38 20.18 3.32
C PHE A 54 -13.10 19.28 2.12
N TRP A 55 -12.16 19.69 1.26
CA TRP A 55 -11.78 18.98 0.05
C TRP A 55 -10.33 18.54 0.12
N GLY A 56 -10.09 17.27 -0.09
CA GLY A 56 -8.75 16.71 -0.04
C GLY A 56 -8.69 15.30 -0.59
N ASP A 57 -7.51 14.69 -0.48
CA ASP A 57 -7.27 13.31 -0.89
C ASP A 57 -6.62 12.54 0.26
N THR A 58 -7.09 11.31 0.48
CA THR A 58 -6.54 10.39 1.49
C THR A 58 -5.83 9.19 0.88
N HIS A 59 -5.68 9.15 -0.44
CA HIS A 59 -5.15 8.00 -1.16
C HIS A 59 -4.27 8.42 -2.35
N LEU A 60 -3.31 9.30 -2.10
CA LEU A 60 -2.35 9.71 -3.13
C LEU A 60 -1.09 8.84 -3.04
N HIS A 61 -0.66 8.30 -4.19
CA HIS A 61 0.59 7.58 -4.34
C HIS A 61 1.64 8.43 -5.07
N THR A 62 2.89 8.38 -4.58
CA THR A 62 4.03 9.11 -5.18
C THR A 62 4.94 8.16 -5.96
N GLU A 63 6.07 8.67 -6.48
CA GLU A 63 7.07 7.83 -7.16
C GLU A 63 7.60 6.69 -6.28
N LEU A 64 7.50 6.83 -4.95
CA LEU A 64 7.96 5.81 -3.99
C LEU A 64 7.05 4.59 -3.98
N SER A 65 5.76 4.76 -4.30
CA SER A 65 4.82 3.65 -4.42
C SER A 65 5.15 2.81 -5.65
N MET A 66 5.18 1.48 -5.48
CA MET A 66 5.57 0.58 -6.56
C MET A 66 4.65 0.73 -7.79
N ASP A 67 3.35 0.83 -7.58
CA ASP A 67 2.34 1.00 -8.64
C ASP A 67 2.48 2.35 -9.36
N ALA A 68 2.49 3.45 -8.62
CA ALA A 68 2.62 4.78 -9.21
C ALA A 68 3.96 4.95 -9.94
N GLY A 69 5.06 4.44 -9.36
CA GLY A 69 6.36 4.42 -10.01
C GLY A 69 6.36 3.60 -11.30
N ALA A 70 5.68 2.45 -11.32
CA ALA A 70 5.49 1.61 -12.50
C ALA A 70 4.75 2.35 -13.62
N PHE A 71 3.71 3.09 -13.27
CA PHE A 71 2.89 3.86 -14.23
C PHE A 71 3.44 5.25 -14.55
N GLY A 72 4.64 5.56 -14.13
CA GLY A 72 5.35 6.76 -14.59
C GLY A 72 5.29 7.96 -13.65
N ALA A 73 4.83 7.83 -12.42
CA ALA A 73 5.00 8.86 -11.41
C ALA A 73 6.49 9.10 -11.13
N ARG A 74 6.89 10.36 -11.08
CA ARG A 74 8.29 10.79 -10.87
C ARG A 74 8.37 11.94 -9.86
N LEU A 75 7.31 12.15 -9.11
CA LEU A 75 7.23 13.16 -8.06
C LEU A 75 7.14 12.48 -6.71
N GLY A 76 7.99 12.92 -5.79
CA GLY A 76 8.04 12.39 -4.43
C GLY A 76 7.04 13.06 -3.47
N PRO A 77 7.03 12.64 -2.20
CA PRO A 77 6.10 13.18 -1.19
C PRO A 77 6.19 14.69 -1.01
N LYS A 78 7.39 15.28 -1.12
CA LYS A 78 7.58 16.74 -0.99
C LYS A 78 6.82 17.50 -2.08
N ASP A 79 6.88 17.02 -3.31
CA ASP A 79 6.20 17.65 -4.44
C ASP A 79 4.69 17.42 -4.35
N ALA A 80 4.24 16.27 -3.86
CA ALA A 80 2.84 16.00 -3.58
C ALA A 80 2.26 17.04 -2.59
N TYR A 81 2.94 17.30 -1.48
CA TYR A 81 2.50 18.30 -0.50
C TYR A 81 2.62 19.73 -1.02
N ARG A 82 3.63 20.07 -1.83
CA ARG A 82 3.73 21.36 -2.50
C ARG A 82 2.54 21.59 -3.43
N PHE A 83 2.25 20.60 -4.27
CA PHE A 83 1.10 20.65 -5.18
C PHE A 83 -0.22 20.79 -4.41
N ALA A 84 -0.42 20.01 -3.34
CA ALA A 84 -1.61 20.13 -2.50
C ALA A 84 -1.80 21.53 -1.89
N ARG A 85 -0.71 22.21 -1.54
CA ARG A 85 -0.74 23.61 -1.07
C ARG A 85 -0.99 24.64 -2.17
N GLY A 86 -1.16 24.20 -3.43
CA GLY A 86 -1.35 25.09 -4.58
C GLY A 86 -0.05 25.73 -5.09
N GLU A 87 1.11 25.20 -4.72
CA GLU A 87 2.38 25.58 -5.33
C GLU A 87 2.50 24.98 -6.72
N GLU A 88 3.25 25.65 -7.60
CA GLU A 88 3.57 25.11 -8.91
C GLU A 88 4.61 24.01 -8.80
N VAL A 89 4.38 22.90 -9.51
CA VAL A 89 5.31 21.78 -9.65
C VAL A 89 5.44 21.38 -11.11
N THR A 90 6.58 20.79 -11.47
CA THR A 90 6.77 20.20 -12.80
C THR A 90 6.24 18.77 -12.76
N SER A 91 5.23 18.47 -13.58
CA SER A 91 4.66 17.12 -13.67
C SER A 91 5.68 16.09 -14.18
N SER A 92 5.37 14.79 -14.00
CA SER A 92 6.20 13.70 -14.54
C SER A 92 6.39 13.74 -16.06
N THR A 93 5.55 14.49 -16.78
CA THR A 93 5.63 14.71 -18.23
C THR A 93 6.28 16.05 -18.61
N GLY A 94 6.80 16.81 -17.65
CA GLY A 94 7.50 18.07 -17.87
C GLY A 94 6.61 19.32 -17.94
N LEU A 95 5.31 19.21 -17.68
CA LEU A 95 4.40 20.36 -17.67
C LEU A 95 4.40 21.06 -16.32
N GLN A 96 4.37 22.39 -16.33
CA GLN A 96 4.12 23.19 -15.12
C GLN A 96 2.65 23.12 -14.75
N VAL A 97 2.34 22.68 -13.53
CA VAL A 97 0.98 22.48 -13.07
C VAL A 97 0.82 22.96 -11.63
N LYS A 98 -0.35 23.48 -11.32
CA LYS A 98 -0.76 23.82 -9.95
C LYS A 98 -2.26 23.70 -9.79
N LEU A 99 -2.72 23.50 -8.58
CA LEU A 99 -4.15 23.55 -8.27
C LEU A 99 -4.63 25.00 -8.26
N SER A 100 -5.84 25.23 -8.75
CA SER A 100 -6.51 26.54 -8.69
C SER A 100 -6.89 26.93 -7.25
N ARG A 101 -7.05 25.94 -6.38
CA ARG A 101 -7.29 26.05 -4.95
C ARG A 101 -6.49 24.99 -4.20
N PRO A 102 -5.80 25.33 -3.09
CA PRO A 102 -5.19 24.34 -2.23
C PRO A 102 -6.20 23.31 -1.72
N LEU A 103 -5.72 22.09 -1.49
CA LEU A 103 -6.48 21.07 -0.75
C LEU A 103 -6.51 21.43 0.73
N ASP A 104 -7.61 21.08 1.40
CA ASP A 104 -7.74 21.28 2.85
C ASP A 104 -6.97 20.18 3.62
N PHE A 105 -6.78 19.01 3.00
CA PHE A 105 -5.98 17.91 3.55
C PHE A 105 -5.41 17.03 2.43
N LEU A 106 -4.29 16.36 2.72
CA LEU A 106 -3.69 15.34 1.85
C LEU A 106 -3.06 14.24 2.72
N VAL A 107 -3.29 12.99 2.35
CA VAL A 107 -2.56 11.82 2.86
C VAL A 107 -1.82 11.17 1.73
N VAL A 108 -0.50 11.09 1.84
CA VAL A 108 0.33 10.25 0.97
C VAL A 108 0.26 8.82 1.49
N ALA A 109 -0.20 7.89 0.67
CA ALA A 109 -0.52 6.50 1.01
C ALA A 109 0.27 5.50 0.14
N ASP A 110 1.56 5.76 -0.04
CA ASP A 110 2.44 4.89 -0.83
C ASP A 110 2.43 3.46 -0.30
N HIS A 111 2.42 2.47 -1.20
CA HIS A 111 2.60 1.07 -0.83
C HIS A 111 3.93 0.85 -0.13
N SER A 112 3.91 0.14 1.00
CA SER A 112 5.12 -0.23 1.73
C SER A 112 5.92 -1.34 1.04
N ASP A 113 5.24 -2.18 0.24
CA ASP A 113 5.89 -3.28 -0.47
C ASP A 113 6.74 -2.73 -1.62
N ASN A 114 8.04 -3.01 -1.53
CA ASN A 114 9.05 -2.52 -2.49
C ASN A 114 9.06 -0.99 -2.70
N MET A 115 8.76 -0.26 -1.63
CA MET A 115 8.82 1.19 -1.63
C MET A 115 10.17 1.69 -2.16
N GLY A 116 10.13 2.64 -3.10
CA GLY A 116 11.32 3.21 -3.72
C GLY A 116 11.98 2.34 -4.79
N PHE A 117 11.36 1.22 -5.20
CA PHE A 117 11.92 0.33 -6.22
C PHE A 117 12.16 1.04 -7.56
N PHE A 118 11.13 1.68 -8.11
CA PHE A 118 11.25 2.33 -9.43
C PHE A 118 12.22 3.52 -9.44
N PRO A 119 12.21 4.46 -8.49
CA PRO A 119 13.23 5.51 -8.41
C PRO A 119 14.66 4.97 -8.41
N ARG A 120 14.94 3.92 -7.64
CA ARG A 120 16.27 3.30 -7.60
C ARG A 120 16.62 2.60 -8.90
N LEU A 121 15.68 1.86 -9.49
CA LEU A 121 15.89 1.18 -10.77
C LEU A 121 16.19 2.20 -11.88
N ILE A 122 15.42 3.29 -11.96
CA ILE A 122 15.58 4.34 -12.95
C ILE A 122 16.90 5.10 -12.76
N ALA A 123 17.33 5.29 -11.52
CA ALA A 123 18.61 5.90 -11.18
C ALA A 123 19.83 4.99 -11.48
N GLY A 124 19.60 3.72 -11.83
CA GLY A 124 20.67 2.77 -12.11
C GLY A 124 21.42 2.34 -10.85
N ASP A 125 20.69 2.08 -9.76
CA ASP A 125 21.29 1.63 -8.50
C ASP A 125 22.23 0.44 -8.74
N PRO A 126 23.51 0.51 -8.30
CA PRO A 126 24.49 -0.54 -8.54
C PRO A 126 24.07 -1.92 -8.01
N GLN A 127 23.33 -1.96 -6.91
CA GLN A 127 22.80 -3.21 -6.37
C GLN A 127 21.81 -3.87 -7.33
N TYR A 128 20.95 -3.06 -7.97
CA TYR A 128 19.99 -3.54 -8.96
C TYR A 128 20.66 -3.93 -10.27
N LEU A 129 21.66 -3.16 -10.71
CA LEU A 129 22.42 -3.47 -11.92
C LEU A 129 23.32 -4.70 -11.79
N ALA A 130 23.64 -5.14 -10.56
CA ALA A 130 24.39 -6.37 -10.31
C ALA A 130 23.54 -7.63 -10.57
N ASP A 131 22.21 -7.51 -10.50
CA ASP A 131 21.28 -8.58 -10.83
C ASP A 131 20.96 -8.57 -12.33
N PRO A 132 21.03 -9.73 -13.04
CA PRO A 132 20.75 -9.78 -14.48
C PRO A 132 19.36 -9.27 -14.86
N THR A 133 18.33 -9.55 -14.04
CA THR A 133 16.97 -9.08 -14.27
C THR A 133 16.87 -7.57 -14.04
N GLY A 134 17.46 -7.09 -12.95
CA GLY A 134 17.50 -5.66 -12.65
C GLY A 134 18.21 -4.84 -13.73
N LYS A 135 19.35 -5.34 -14.23
CA LYS A 135 20.07 -4.71 -15.36
C LYS A 135 19.21 -4.67 -16.62
N ARG A 136 18.57 -5.76 -16.98
CA ARG A 136 17.68 -5.83 -18.14
C ARG A 136 16.50 -4.87 -18.00
N TRP A 137 15.86 -4.82 -16.84
CA TRP A 137 14.76 -3.89 -16.58
C TRP A 137 15.21 -2.43 -16.67
N TYR A 138 16.37 -2.11 -16.12
CA TYR A 138 16.96 -0.79 -16.28
C TYR A 138 17.12 -0.41 -17.76
N GLU A 139 17.74 -1.28 -18.58
CA GLU A 139 17.94 -1.05 -20.01
C GLU A 139 16.62 -0.85 -20.77
N LEU A 140 15.57 -1.61 -20.44
CA LEU A 140 14.25 -1.47 -21.05
C LEU A 140 13.57 -0.15 -20.64
N ILE A 141 13.67 0.24 -19.36
CA ILE A 141 13.12 1.53 -18.89
C ILE A 141 13.79 2.71 -19.57
N GLN A 142 15.11 2.66 -19.79
CA GLN A 142 15.82 3.72 -20.48
C GLN A 142 15.39 3.89 -21.94
N LYS A 143 14.94 2.82 -22.59
CA LYS A 143 14.36 2.90 -23.95
C LYS A 143 13.00 3.58 -23.96
N GLY A 144 12.24 3.46 -22.87
CA GLY A 144 10.89 4.03 -22.74
C GLY A 144 9.82 3.31 -23.57
N GLY A 145 8.67 3.95 -23.73
CA GLY A 145 7.57 3.41 -24.53
C GLY A 145 7.10 2.01 -24.09
N GLN A 146 6.90 1.12 -25.05
CA GLN A 146 6.43 -0.25 -24.80
C GLN A 146 7.42 -1.08 -23.95
N ASP A 147 8.72 -0.84 -24.09
CA ASP A 147 9.75 -1.53 -23.32
C ASP A 147 9.61 -1.21 -21.81
N ALA A 148 9.34 0.05 -21.46
CA ALA A 148 9.10 0.43 -20.07
C ALA A 148 7.78 -0.16 -19.53
N VAL A 149 6.73 -0.22 -20.33
CA VAL A 149 5.46 -0.88 -19.97
C VAL A 149 5.68 -2.37 -19.72
N GLN A 150 6.50 -3.04 -20.53
CA GLN A 150 6.85 -4.44 -20.33
C GLN A 150 7.47 -4.68 -18.95
N VAL A 151 8.37 -3.79 -18.50
CA VAL A 151 8.96 -3.91 -17.16
C VAL A 151 7.89 -3.81 -16.07
N ALA A 152 6.94 -2.87 -16.18
CA ALA A 152 5.86 -2.75 -15.22
C ALA A 152 5.02 -4.03 -15.14
N VAL A 153 4.69 -4.63 -16.31
CA VAL A 153 3.94 -5.90 -16.35
C VAL A 153 4.73 -7.04 -15.70
N GLU A 154 6.01 -7.21 -16.05
CA GLU A 154 6.85 -8.27 -15.48
C GLU A 154 7.02 -8.13 -13.96
N VAL A 155 7.14 -6.91 -13.45
CA VAL A 155 7.21 -6.64 -12.02
C VAL A 155 5.91 -7.07 -11.32
N ILE A 156 4.75 -6.68 -11.87
CA ILE A 156 3.43 -7.05 -11.33
C ILE A 156 3.24 -8.57 -11.36
N GLU A 157 3.58 -9.21 -12.46
CA GLU A 157 3.51 -10.68 -12.59
C GLU A 157 4.43 -11.37 -11.60
N GLY A 158 5.67 -10.90 -11.46
CA GLY A 158 6.64 -11.43 -10.52
C GLY A 158 6.12 -11.42 -9.08
N PHE A 159 5.47 -10.34 -8.66
CA PHE A 159 4.82 -10.28 -7.35
C PHE A 159 3.62 -11.21 -7.24
N SER A 160 2.74 -11.21 -8.24
CA SER A 160 1.54 -12.05 -8.26
C SER A 160 1.86 -13.54 -8.21
N GLN A 161 2.97 -13.95 -8.82
CA GLN A 161 3.41 -15.34 -8.92
C GLN A 161 4.45 -15.73 -7.85
N GLY A 162 4.92 -14.77 -7.04
CA GLY A 162 5.98 -15.00 -6.05
C GLY A 162 7.36 -15.28 -6.69
N THR A 163 7.59 -14.83 -7.93
CA THR A 163 8.83 -15.02 -8.69
C THR A 163 9.69 -13.76 -8.75
N PHE A 164 9.31 -12.69 -8.06
CA PHE A 164 10.08 -11.45 -8.01
C PHE A 164 11.48 -11.71 -7.42
N PRO A 165 12.57 -11.22 -8.05
CA PRO A 165 13.93 -11.50 -7.62
C PRO A 165 14.17 -10.99 -6.19
N PRO A 166 14.56 -11.84 -5.23
CA PRO A 166 14.80 -11.42 -3.84
C PRO A 166 15.89 -10.34 -3.72
N ALA A 167 16.89 -10.35 -4.59
CA ALA A 167 17.97 -9.37 -4.61
C ALA A 167 17.50 -7.94 -4.93
N LEU A 168 16.36 -7.81 -5.60
CA LEU A 168 15.75 -6.54 -5.99
C LEU A 168 14.65 -6.10 -5.01
N SER A 169 14.30 -6.95 -4.03
CA SER A 169 13.22 -6.68 -3.10
C SER A 169 13.61 -5.60 -2.08
N SER A 170 12.68 -4.68 -1.85
CA SER A 170 12.75 -3.67 -0.79
C SER A 170 11.57 -3.88 0.16
N THR A 171 11.78 -4.71 1.19
CA THR A 171 10.77 -4.99 2.20
C THR A 171 11.00 -4.16 3.47
N PRO A 172 9.96 -3.91 4.30
CA PRO A 172 10.12 -3.22 5.57
C PRO A 172 11.26 -3.79 6.41
N GLY A 173 12.12 -2.91 6.93
CA GLY A 173 13.31 -3.30 7.71
C GLY A 173 14.59 -3.51 6.91
N THR A 174 14.55 -3.60 5.58
CA THR A 174 15.76 -3.64 4.75
C THR A 174 16.42 -2.27 4.67
N GLN A 175 17.73 -2.24 4.33
CA GLN A 175 18.43 -0.98 4.09
C GLN A 175 17.85 -0.22 2.90
N ALA A 176 17.44 -0.93 1.85
CA ALA A 176 16.80 -0.36 0.68
C ALA A 176 15.51 0.38 1.05
N TYR A 177 14.66 -0.23 1.89
CA TYR A 177 13.44 0.39 2.39
C TYR A 177 13.72 1.65 3.22
N ARG A 178 14.70 1.59 4.13
CA ARG A 178 15.07 2.75 4.96
C ARG A 178 15.63 3.91 4.16
N GLY A 179 16.30 3.62 3.05
CA GLY A 179 16.85 4.63 2.15
C GLY A 179 15.80 5.34 1.29
N ALA A 180 14.57 4.82 1.21
CA ALA A 180 13.47 5.44 0.50
C ALA A 180 12.81 6.58 1.26
N TRP A 181 12.97 6.60 2.59
CA TRP A 181 12.50 7.67 3.49
C TRP A 181 13.62 8.66 3.78
#